data_405df791b9367631740095f8394058ee
#
_entry.id   405df791b9367631740095f8394058ee
#
_cell.length_a   1.000
_cell.length_b   1.000
_cell.length_c   1.000
_cell.angle_alpha   90.00
_cell.angle_beta   90.00
_cell.angle_gamma   90.00
#
_symmetry.space_group_name_H-M   'P 1'
#
loop_
_entity.id
_entity.type
_entity.pdbx_description
1 polymer ?
#
loop_
_entity_poly.entity_id
_entity_poly.type
_entity_poly.pdbx_seq_one_letter_code
_entity_poly.pdbx_strand_id
1 'polypeptide(L)'
;MYKNNTSAVIVKGARFMSCTLTDENSGKTYEINVKEPKLKVYRQFEALNDNSGIDDVIEAAAAILNSNKEGVSINAEFVEDNFTLDEITQFFEDFTNWIANARTRNPN
;
A
#
# COMPACT_ATOMS: atom_id res chain seq x y z
N MET A 1 1.66 -4.14 -19.91
CA MET A 1 1.00 -4.60 -18.72
C MET A 1 1.49 -3.88 -17.49
N TYR A 2 0.61 -3.53 -16.64
CA TYR A 2 0.98 -2.83 -15.43
C TYR A 2 1.81 -3.72 -14.52
N LYS A 3 2.82 -3.14 -13.93
CA LYS A 3 3.65 -3.84 -12.98
C LYS A 3 3.73 -3.05 -11.70
N ASN A 4 3.22 -3.63 -10.67
CA ASN A 4 3.26 -3.02 -9.36
C ASN A 4 4.14 -3.88 -8.47
N ASN A 5 5.38 -3.48 -8.36
CA ASN A 5 6.32 -4.20 -7.51
C ASN A 5 6.24 -3.64 -6.10
N THR A 6 5.68 -4.43 -5.23
CA THR A 6 5.62 -4.06 -3.83
C THR A 6 6.55 -4.97 -3.07
N SER A 7 7.47 -4.40 -2.33
CA SER A 7 8.33 -5.20 -1.50
C SER A 7 8.47 -4.55 -0.13
N ALA A 8 8.35 -5.38 0.89
CA ALA A 8 8.53 -4.93 2.26
C ALA A 8 10.00 -5.03 2.58
N VAL A 9 10.66 -3.90 2.71
CA VAL A 9 12.07 -3.87 3.05
C VAL A 9 12.18 -3.60 4.54
N ILE A 10 12.46 -4.65 5.29
CA ILE A 10 12.57 -4.52 6.74
C ILE A 10 14.03 -4.37 7.07
N VAL A 11 14.48 -3.15 7.00
CA VAL A 11 15.84 -2.82 7.39
C VAL A 11 15.80 -2.32 8.82
N LYS A 12 16.82 -2.68 9.57
CA LYS A 12 16.88 -2.27 10.96
C LYS A 12 16.71 -0.77 11.08
N GLY A 13 15.70 -0.34 11.81
CA GLY A 13 15.40 1.05 12.00
C GLY A 13 14.53 1.67 10.92
N ALA A 14 14.29 0.97 9.82
CA ALA A 14 13.45 1.49 8.76
C ALA A 14 11.99 1.15 9.00
N ARG A 15 11.13 2.09 8.63
CA ARG A 15 9.69 1.90 8.79
C ARG A 15 8.97 2.20 7.49
N PHE A 16 9.53 1.73 6.39
CA PHE A 16 8.96 2.02 5.08
C PHE A 16 8.75 0.74 4.32
N MET A 17 7.67 0.70 3.55
CA MET A 17 7.46 -0.34 2.56
C MET A 17 7.65 0.31 1.20
N SER A 18 8.65 -0.16 0.45
CA SER A 18 8.98 0.43 -0.84
C SER A 18 8.06 -0.09 -1.92
N CYS A 19 7.51 0.82 -2.71
CA CYS A 19 6.60 0.47 -3.80
C CYS A 19 7.04 1.17 -5.07
N THR A 20 6.97 0.46 -6.19
CA THR A 20 7.17 1.05 -7.50
C THR A 20 5.84 0.97 -8.25
N LEU A 21 5.30 2.12 -8.61
CA LEU A 21 4.00 2.21 -9.24
C LEU A 21 4.14 2.82 -10.63
N THR A 22 3.46 2.26 -11.59
CA THR A 22 3.47 2.79 -12.96
C THR A 22 2.08 3.23 -13.34
N ASP A 23 1.98 4.48 -13.77
CA ASP A 23 0.74 5.02 -14.32
C ASP A 23 0.73 4.71 -15.81
N GLU A 24 -0.11 3.78 -16.22
CA GLU A 24 -0.13 3.33 -17.59
C GLU A 24 -0.62 4.41 -18.55
N ASN A 25 -1.41 5.36 -18.04
CA ASN A 25 -1.92 6.43 -18.88
C ASN A 25 -0.83 7.41 -19.29
N SER A 26 0.10 7.70 -18.39
CA SER A 26 1.15 8.67 -18.68
C SER A 26 2.51 8.01 -18.90
N GLY A 27 2.64 6.74 -18.56
CA GLY A 27 3.92 6.05 -18.61
C GLY A 27 4.87 6.41 -17.49
N LYS A 28 4.42 7.23 -16.55
CA LYS A 28 5.27 7.64 -15.44
C LYS A 28 5.39 6.54 -14.39
N THR A 29 6.58 6.43 -13.83
CA THR A 29 6.85 5.50 -12.75
C THR A 29 7.14 6.30 -11.48
N TYR A 30 6.53 5.89 -10.39
CA TYR A 30 6.73 6.52 -9.08
C TYR A 30 7.36 5.50 -8.16
N GLU A 31 8.42 5.92 -7.49
CA GLU A 31 9.02 5.11 -6.43
C GLU A 31 8.67 5.79 -5.12
N ILE A 32 7.87 5.12 -4.31
CA ILE A 32 7.44 5.70 -3.05
C ILE A 32 7.80 4.76 -1.91
N ASN A 33 7.95 5.35 -0.74
CA ASN A 33 8.18 4.61 0.49
C ASN A 33 7.00 4.86 1.41
N VAL A 34 6.19 3.84 1.58
CA VAL A 34 5.00 3.93 2.39
C VAL A 34 5.41 3.95 3.85
N LYS A 35 4.93 4.96 4.56
CA LYS A 35 5.20 5.09 5.99
C LYS A 35 4.22 4.23 6.76
N GLU A 36 4.58 3.94 7.99
CA GLU A 36 3.66 3.28 8.90
C GLU A 36 2.38 4.12 8.98
N PRO A 37 1.21 3.53 8.73
CA PRO A 37 -0.01 4.31 8.63
C PRO A 37 -0.45 4.84 9.99
N LYS A 38 -1.14 5.97 9.94
CA LYS A 38 -1.82 6.46 11.14
C LYS A 38 -2.96 5.53 11.50
N LEU A 39 -3.38 5.59 12.74
CA LEU A 39 -4.43 4.69 13.23
C LEU A 39 -5.70 4.76 12.40
N LYS A 40 -6.03 5.92 11.89
CA LYS A 40 -7.22 6.09 11.07
C LYS A 40 -7.15 5.21 9.81
N VAL A 41 -6.00 5.21 9.15
CA VAL A 41 -5.81 4.41 7.94
C VAL A 41 -5.76 2.93 8.29
N TYR A 42 -5.05 2.59 9.35
CA TYR A 42 -4.95 1.20 9.75
C TYR A 42 -6.32 0.63 10.10
N ARG A 43 -7.16 1.42 10.77
CA ARG A 43 -8.51 0.98 11.11
C ARG A 43 -9.34 0.74 9.86
N GLN A 44 -9.18 1.59 8.85
CA GLN A 44 -9.86 1.42 7.58
C GLN A 44 -9.47 0.10 6.93
N PHE A 45 -8.18 -0.22 6.96
CA PHE A 45 -7.69 -1.48 6.43
C PHE A 45 -8.24 -2.68 7.22
N GLU A 46 -8.23 -2.58 8.55
CA GLU A 46 -8.73 -3.67 9.39
C GLU A 46 -10.21 -3.92 9.22
N ALA A 47 -10.95 -2.92 8.81
CA ALA A 47 -12.39 -3.07 8.61
C ALA A 47 -12.74 -3.89 7.37
N LEU A 48 -11.77 -4.14 6.49
CA LEU A 48 -12.04 -4.94 5.30
C LEU A 48 -12.29 -6.39 5.69
N ASN A 49 -13.27 -6.99 5.03
CA ASN A 49 -13.61 -8.39 5.27
C ASN A 49 -14.22 -8.95 3.99
N ASP A 50 -14.68 -10.20 4.04
CA ASP A 50 -15.20 -10.87 2.87
C ASP A 50 -16.43 -10.20 2.27
N ASN A 51 -17.12 -9.36 3.06
CA ASN A 51 -18.29 -8.64 2.59
C ASN A 51 -17.98 -7.25 2.07
N SER A 52 -16.72 -6.82 2.12
CA SER A 52 -16.34 -5.51 1.63
C SER A 52 -16.45 -5.45 0.12
N GLY A 53 -16.97 -4.34 -0.40
CA GLY A 53 -17.04 -4.14 -1.83
C GLY A 53 -15.70 -3.72 -2.38
N ILE A 54 -15.60 -3.74 -3.72
CA ILE A 54 -14.36 -3.36 -4.38
C ILE A 54 -14.01 -1.90 -4.11
N ASP A 55 -15.01 -1.04 -3.95
CA ASP A 55 -14.75 0.36 -3.65
C ASP A 55 -14.06 0.52 -2.31
N ASP A 56 -14.44 -0.28 -1.32
CA ASP A 56 -13.79 -0.22 -0.01
C ASP A 56 -12.33 -0.64 -0.11
N VAL A 57 -12.07 -1.66 -0.91
CA VAL A 57 -10.71 -2.15 -1.13
C VAL A 57 -9.85 -1.09 -1.80
N ILE A 58 -10.40 -0.47 -2.84
CA ILE A 58 -9.68 0.57 -3.58
C ILE A 58 -9.34 1.74 -2.66
N GLU A 59 -10.31 2.17 -1.85
CA GLU A 59 -10.09 3.31 -0.98
C GLU A 59 -9.08 3.01 0.11
N ALA A 60 -9.11 1.81 0.66
CA ALA A 60 -8.12 1.43 1.66
C ALA A 60 -6.72 1.41 1.06
N ALA A 61 -6.57 0.87 -0.13
CA ALA A 61 -5.28 0.83 -0.80
C ALA A 61 -4.76 2.24 -1.06
N ALA A 62 -5.64 3.11 -1.56
CA ALA A 62 -5.24 4.49 -1.84
C ALA A 62 -4.80 5.20 -0.56
N ALA A 63 -5.52 4.99 0.53
CA ALA A 63 -5.17 5.62 1.80
C ALA A 63 -3.80 5.17 2.29
N ILE A 64 -3.51 3.87 2.15
CA ILE A 64 -2.20 3.34 2.55
C ILE A 64 -1.10 3.93 1.67
N LEU A 65 -1.31 3.94 0.36
CA LEU A 65 -0.31 4.44 -0.58
C LEU A 65 -0.09 5.93 -0.44
N ASN A 66 -1.11 6.69 -0.04
CA ASN A 66 -0.95 8.11 0.21
C ASN A 66 -0.08 8.41 1.41
N SER A 67 0.11 7.43 2.28
CA SER A 67 0.97 7.62 3.45
C SER A 67 2.41 7.35 3.06
N ASN A 68 2.92 8.12 2.11
CA ASN A 68 4.29 7.93 1.65
C ASN A 68 5.14 9.14 2.02
N LYS A 69 6.43 8.89 2.14
CA LYS A 69 7.33 9.94 2.62
C LYS A 69 7.68 10.94 1.52
N GLU A 70 7.41 10.60 0.26
CA GLU A 70 7.71 11.45 -0.86
C GLU A 70 6.66 12.51 -1.13
N GLY A 71 5.51 12.40 -0.48
CA GLY A 71 4.42 13.35 -0.69
C GLY A 71 3.70 13.17 -2.01
N VAL A 72 3.76 11.99 -2.60
CA VAL A 72 3.06 11.71 -3.85
C VAL A 72 1.60 11.42 -3.54
N SER A 73 0.71 12.08 -4.27
CA SER A 73 -0.73 11.85 -4.13
C SER A 73 -1.17 10.65 -4.93
N ILE A 74 -1.72 9.66 -4.24
CA ILE A 74 -2.26 8.47 -4.87
C ILE A 74 -3.74 8.41 -4.49
N ASN A 75 -4.62 8.68 -5.44
CA ASN A 75 -6.04 8.66 -5.14
C ASN A 75 -6.68 7.35 -5.59
N ALA A 76 -7.97 7.19 -5.28
CA ALA A 76 -8.68 5.96 -5.61
C ALA A 76 -8.69 5.71 -7.11
N GLU A 77 -8.79 6.78 -7.90
CA GLU A 77 -8.80 6.64 -9.36
C GLU A 77 -7.49 6.05 -9.87
N PHE A 78 -6.37 6.47 -9.30
CA PHE A 78 -5.07 5.90 -9.67
C PHE A 78 -5.05 4.41 -9.41
N VAL A 79 -5.54 4.00 -8.24
CA VAL A 79 -5.56 2.58 -7.89
C VAL A 79 -6.44 1.81 -8.86
N GLU A 80 -7.63 2.34 -9.11
CA GLU A 80 -8.58 1.67 -9.98
C GLU A 80 -8.06 1.53 -11.39
N ASP A 81 -7.35 2.54 -11.89
CA ASP A 81 -6.87 2.54 -13.27
C ASP A 81 -5.64 1.66 -13.46
N ASN A 82 -4.86 1.43 -12.42
CA ASN A 82 -3.53 0.87 -12.58
C ASN A 82 -3.27 -0.45 -11.88
N PHE A 83 -4.17 -0.88 -11.02
CA PHE A 83 -4.01 -2.15 -10.31
C PHE A 83 -5.00 -3.18 -10.82
N THR A 84 -4.51 -4.41 -11.00
CA THR A 84 -5.42 -5.55 -11.18
C THR A 84 -5.83 -6.06 -9.80
N LEU A 85 -6.83 -6.93 -9.77
CA LEU A 85 -7.27 -7.51 -8.51
C LEU A 85 -6.15 -8.33 -7.87
N ASP A 86 -5.39 -9.08 -8.69
CA ASP A 86 -4.27 -9.84 -8.16
C ASP A 86 -3.22 -8.95 -7.55
N GLU A 87 -2.94 -7.81 -8.18
CA GLU A 87 -1.94 -6.89 -7.68
C GLU A 87 -2.38 -6.24 -6.37
N ILE A 88 -3.66 -5.92 -6.26
CA ILE A 88 -4.19 -5.37 -5.02
C ILE A 88 -4.11 -6.41 -3.90
N THR A 89 -4.44 -7.65 -4.21
CA THR A 89 -4.36 -8.73 -3.23
C THR A 89 -2.93 -8.89 -2.74
N GLN A 90 -1.98 -8.90 -3.66
CA GLN A 90 -0.57 -9.02 -3.31
C GLN A 90 -0.12 -7.83 -2.48
N PHE A 91 -0.57 -6.63 -2.83
CA PHE A 91 -0.23 -5.44 -2.08
C PHE A 91 -0.69 -5.56 -0.62
N PHE A 92 -1.91 -6.03 -0.41
CA PHE A 92 -2.41 -6.18 0.96
C PHE A 92 -1.66 -7.26 1.72
N GLU A 93 -1.26 -8.34 1.05
CA GLU A 93 -0.45 -9.37 1.70
C GLU A 93 0.89 -8.80 2.14
N ASP A 94 1.53 -8.06 1.24
CA ASP A 94 2.82 -7.44 1.55
C ASP A 94 2.68 -6.44 2.70
N PHE A 95 1.61 -5.67 2.67
CA PHE A 95 1.36 -4.69 3.72
C PHE A 95 1.15 -5.38 5.07
N THR A 96 0.35 -6.44 5.08
CA THR A 96 0.08 -7.19 6.29
C THR A 96 1.37 -7.76 6.88
N ASN A 97 2.21 -8.34 6.02
CA ASN A 97 3.47 -8.91 6.44
C ASN A 97 4.41 -7.85 6.99
N TRP A 98 4.43 -6.68 6.34
CA TRP A 98 5.28 -5.60 6.79
C TRP A 98 4.84 -5.09 8.16
N ILE A 99 3.55 -4.92 8.38
CA ILE A 99 3.03 -4.45 9.66
C ILE A 99 3.33 -5.47 10.75
N ALA A 100 3.14 -6.76 10.46
CA ALA A 100 3.41 -7.81 11.43
C ALA A 100 4.89 -7.81 11.82
N ASN A 101 5.77 -7.67 10.84
CA ASN A 101 7.21 -7.63 11.10
C ASN A 101 7.61 -6.41 11.90
N ALA A 102 6.98 -5.28 11.62
CA ALA A 102 7.28 -4.06 12.37
C ALA A 102 6.92 -4.22 13.84
N ARG A 103 5.77 -4.84 14.11
CA ARG A 103 5.35 -5.08 15.48
C ARG A 103 6.27 -6.06 16.19
N THR A 104 6.65 -7.12 15.49
CA THR A 104 7.51 -8.14 16.06
C THR A 104 8.91 -7.60 16.34
N ARG A 105 9.39 -6.75 15.46
CA ARG A 105 10.73 -6.19 15.57
C ARG A 105 10.88 -5.22 16.74
N ASN A 106 9.79 -4.72 17.25
CA ASN A 106 9.82 -3.75 18.33
C ASN A 106 9.46 -4.47 19.63
N PRO A 107 10.42 -5.08 20.28
CA PRO A 107 10.12 -6.01 21.38
C PRO A 107 9.70 -5.35 22.66
N ASN A 108 9.75 -4.13 22.73
CA ASN A 108 9.29 -3.60 23.96
C ASN A 108 8.86 -2.37 24.02
#